data_c43bb7742e7d6684b5d7edae0a0ea034
#
_entry.id   c43bb7742e7d6684b5d7edae0a0ea034
#
_cell.length_a   1.000
_cell.length_b   1.000
_cell.length_c   1.000
_cell.angle_alpha   90.00
_cell.angle_beta   90.00
_cell.angle_gamma   90.00
#
_symmetry.space_group_name_H-M   'P 1'
#
loop_
_entity.id
_entity.type
_entity.pdbx_description
1 polymer ?
#
loop_
_entity_poly.entity_id
_entity_poly.type
_entity_poly.pdbx_seq_one_letter_code
_entity_poly.pdbx_strand_id
1 'polypeptide(L)'
;LGTANSLVWLAGSGVVLNEPTVVAITVDDGRVVAVGNEAKEMLGRTPGNIMATRPMRDGVIADYRITEAMLSFFIDRVVGRNRIFKPEVMICVPSGVTQVERRAVLDATLSAGANVAYLIEEPLAAAIGAKIPIAAASGHMIVDVGGGSTEAAVISLGGVVVHKSARVAG
;
A
#
# COMPACT_ATOMS: atom_id res chain seq x y z
N LEU A 1 0.18 1.82 -0.03
CA LEU A 1 0.60 0.51 -0.54
C LEU A 1 0.25 0.45 -2.03
N GLY A 2 1.21 0.77 -2.89
CA GLY A 2 0.97 0.84 -4.34
C GLY A 2 1.36 -0.42 -5.08
N THR A 3 0.90 -0.56 -6.33
CA THR A 3 1.25 -1.68 -7.21
C THR A 3 2.75 -1.70 -7.56
N ALA A 4 3.35 -0.54 -7.79
CA ALA A 4 4.77 -0.43 -8.16
C ALA A 4 5.68 -0.26 -6.94
N ASN A 5 5.34 0.65 -6.03
CA ASN A 5 6.13 1.02 -4.87
C ASN A 5 5.26 1.13 -3.62
N SER A 6 5.86 0.81 -2.48
CA SER A 6 5.30 0.99 -1.14
C SER A 6 6.08 2.06 -0.40
N LEU A 7 5.37 3.04 0.16
CA LEU A 7 5.96 4.09 0.98
C LEU A 7 5.41 3.97 2.41
N VAL A 8 6.27 4.17 3.39
CA VAL A 8 5.87 4.27 4.80
C VAL A 8 6.25 5.64 5.32
N TRP A 9 5.27 6.33 5.86
CA TRP A 9 5.43 7.60 6.54
C TRP A 9 5.25 7.41 8.05
N LEU A 10 6.15 7.98 8.83
CA LEU A 10 6.11 7.94 10.29
C LEU A 10 5.94 9.36 10.85
N ALA A 11 5.02 9.52 11.78
CA ALA A 11 4.80 10.81 12.45
C ALA A 11 6.09 11.35 13.07
N GLY A 12 6.42 12.60 12.78
CA GLY A 12 7.64 13.26 13.25
C GLY A 12 8.92 12.93 12.47
N SER A 13 8.92 11.90 11.61
CA SER A 13 10.09 11.49 10.83
C SER A 13 9.90 11.63 9.31
N GLY A 14 8.64 11.75 8.84
CA GLY A 14 8.35 11.83 7.41
C GLY A 14 8.36 10.47 6.72
N VAL A 15 8.74 10.43 5.43
CA VAL A 15 8.86 9.18 4.67
C VAL A 15 10.13 8.44 5.11
N VAL A 16 9.94 7.32 5.80
CA VAL A 16 11.05 6.51 6.36
C VAL A 16 11.36 5.26 5.52
N LEU A 17 10.46 4.91 4.58
CA LEU A 17 10.65 3.78 3.69
C LEU A 17 10.04 4.07 2.33
N ASN A 18 10.78 3.77 1.26
CA ASN A 18 10.32 3.81 -0.12
C ASN A 18 10.93 2.61 -0.84
N GLU A 19 10.14 1.58 -1.04
CA GLU A 19 10.61 0.29 -1.57
C GLU A 19 9.70 -0.17 -2.71
N PRO A 20 10.24 -0.87 -3.71
CA PRO A 20 9.42 -1.57 -4.70
C PRO A 20 8.46 -2.56 -4.03
N THR A 21 7.22 -2.65 -4.52
CA THR A 21 6.23 -3.63 -4.07
C THR A 21 6.53 -4.99 -4.71
N VAL A 22 7.63 -5.61 -4.26
CA VAL A 22 8.13 -6.91 -4.74
C VAL A 22 8.51 -7.76 -3.54
N VAL A 23 8.20 -9.05 -3.59
CA VAL A 23 8.57 -10.04 -2.57
C VAL A 23 9.17 -11.26 -3.26
N ALA A 24 10.27 -11.75 -2.75
CA ALA A 24 10.85 -13.03 -3.14
C ALA A 24 10.53 -14.09 -2.08
N ILE A 25 9.99 -15.22 -2.51
CA ILE A 25 9.60 -16.34 -1.67
C ILE A 25 10.22 -17.64 -2.16
N THR A 26 10.42 -18.58 -1.25
CA THR A 26 10.72 -19.97 -1.61
C THR A 26 9.48 -20.64 -2.22
N VAL A 27 9.68 -21.43 -3.27
CA VAL A 27 8.57 -22.09 -3.99
C VAL A 27 7.94 -23.19 -3.13
N ASP A 28 8.75 -23.90 -2.35
CA ASP A 28 8.32 -25.10 -1.62
C ASP A 28 7.44 -24.78 -0.41
N ASP A 29 7.83 -23.78 0.41
CA ASP A 29 7.16 -23.47 1.68
C ASP A 29 6.60 -22.02 1.74
N GLY A 30 6.79 -21.21 0.69
CA GLY A 30 6.30 -19.84 0.61
C GLY A 30 6.96 -18.88 1.59
N ARG A 31 8.15 -19.23 2.12
CA ARG A 31 8.87 -18.38 3.08
C ARG A 31 9.47 -17.17 2.38
N VAL A 32 9.28 -16.00 2.98
CA VAL A 32 9.87 -14.75 2.47
C VAL A 32 11.39 -14.77 2.59
N VAL A 33 12.06 -14.56 1.47
CA VAL A 33 13.52 -14.50 1.35
C VAL A 33 13.98 -13.04 1.30
N ALA A 34 13.28 -12.20 0.54
CA ALA A 34 13.61 -10.80 0.38
C ALA A 34 12.34 -9.96 0.10
N VAL A 35 12.41 -8.67 0.39
CA VAL A 35 11.33 -7.70 0.13
C VAL A 35 11.95 -6.42 -0.42
N GLY A 36 11.21 -5.72 -1.27
CA GLY A 36 11.60 -4.41 -1.77
C GLY A 36 12.72 -4.48 -2.80
N ASN A 37 13.76 -3.67 -2.61
CA ASN A 37 14.88 -3.56 -3.54
C ASN A 37 15.60 -4.89 -3.74
N GLU A 38 15.88 -5.62 -2.66
CA GLU A 38 16.52 -6.93 -2.73
C GLU A 38 15.71 -7.93 -3.57
N ALA A 39 14.39 -7.97 -3.35
CA ALA A 39 13.49 -8.83 -4.12
C ALA A 39 13.39 -8.37 -5.59
N LYS A 40 13.43 -7.06 -5.85
CA LYS A 40 13.41 -6.51 -7.21
C LYS A 40 14.61 -6.94 -8.03
N GLU A 41 15.80 -6.99 -7.43
CA GLU A 41 17.03 -7.47 -8.10
C GLU A 41 16.93 -8.96 -8.48
N MET A 42 16.09 -9.72 -7.79
CA MET A 42 15.85 -11.12 -8.06
C MET A 42 14.83 -11.36 -9.19
N LEU A 43 14.06 -10.36 -9.62
CA LEU A 43 13.08 -10.51 -10.69
C LEU A 43 13.74 -11.01 -11.99
N GLY A 44 13.27 -12.17 -12.48
CA GLY A 44 13.81 -12.80 -13.69
C GLY A 44 15.21 -13.43 -13.56
N ARG A 45 15.78 -13.45 -12.34
CA ARG A 45 17.14 -13.97 -12.07
C ARG A 45 17.17 -14.97 -10.91
N THR A 46 16.02 -15.45 -10.45
CA THR A 46 15.93 -16.37 -9.31
C THR A 46 16.34 -17.79 -9.69
N PRO A 47 17.05 -18.53 -8.79
CA PRO A 47 17.16 -19.98 -8.89
C PRO A 47 15.76 -20.64 -8.88
N GLY A 48 15.63 -21.84 -9.41
CA GLY A 48 14.33 -22.51 -9.57
C GLY A 48 13.50 -22.75 -8.28
N ASN A 49 14.15 -22.60 -7.13
CA ASN A 49 13.51 -22.72 -5.81
C ASN A 49 13.05 -21.38 -5.20
N ILE A 50 13.30 -20.24 -5.88
CA ILE A 50 12.88 -18.92 -5.44
C ILE A 50 12.03 -18.27 -6.52
N MET A 51 10.94 -17.62 -6.12
CA MET A 51 10.05 -16.85 -7.00
C MET A 51 9.94 -15.41 -6.48
N ALA A 52 10.31 -14.44 -7.32
CA ALA A 52 10.07 -13.03 -7.05
C ALA A 52 8.76 -12.59 -7.72
N THR A 53 7.85 -11.98 -6.97
CA THR A 53 6.50 -11.63 -7.42
C THR A 53 6.04 -10.28 -6.89
N ARG A 54 5.01 -9.73 -7.52
CA ARG A 54 4.31 -8.52 -7.05
C ARG A 54 3.00 -8.94 -6.39
N PRO A 55 2.85 -8.72 -5.07
CA PRO A 55 1.64 -9.10 -4.33
C PRO A 55 0.44 -8.20 -4.61
N MET A 56 0.69 -7.01 -5.19
CA MET A 56 -0.35 -6.06 -5.59
C MET A 56 -0.52 -6.03 -7.10
N ARG A 57 -1.75 -5.97 -7.56
CA ARG A 57 -2.10 -5.83 -8.97
C ARG A 57 -3.28 -4.87 -9.13
N ASP A 58 -3.17 -3.94 -10.07
CA ASP A 58 -4.25 -3.00 -10.39
C ASP A 58 -4.79 -2.24 -9.15
N GLY A 59 -3.90 -1.89 -8.21
CA GLY A 59 -4.23 -1.19 -6.97
C GLY A 59 -4.83 -2.06 -5.85
N VAL A 60 -4.98 -3.38 -6.04
CA VAL A 60 -5.57 -4.28 -5.06
C VAL A 60 -4.66 -5.46 -4.71
N ILE A 61 -4.97 -6.14 -3.59
CA ILE A 61 -4.25 -7.34 -3.17
C ILE A 61 -4.52 -8.48 -4.15
N ALA A 62 -3.46 -8.96 -4.81
CA ALA A 62 -3.50 -10.13 -5.67
C ALA A 62 -3.16 -11.42 -4.91
N ASP A 63 -2.25 -11.32 -3.92
CA ASP A 63 -1.91 -12.41 -3.02
C ASP A 63 -1.91 -11.92 -1.57
N TYR A 64 -2.86 -12.45 -0.79
CA TYR A 64 -3.06 -12.04 0.60
C TYR A 64 -1.86 -12.38 1.48
N ARG A 65 -1.34 -13.62 1.40
CA ARG A 65 -0.25 -14.10 2.28
C ARG A 65 1.04 -13.34 2.02
N ILE A 66 1.35 -13.11 0.75
CA ILE A 66 2.56 -12.38 0.38
C ILE A 66 2.43 -10.90 0.76
N THR A 67 1.23 -10.31 0.62
CA THR A 67 0.97 -8.92 1.07
C THR A 67 1.10 -8.78 2.59
N GLU A 68 0.52 -9.71 3.37
CA GLU A 68 0.65 -9.74 4.83
C GLU A 68 2.13 -9.83 5.25
N ALA A 69 2.88 -10.73 4.64
CA ALA A 69 4.30 -10.90 4.93
C ALA A 69 5.13 -9.65 4.59
N MET A 70 4.81 -8.99 3.48
CA MET A 70 5.44 -7.73 3.09
C MET A 70 5.10 -6.61 4.07
N LEU A 71 3.85 -6.48 4.48
CA LEU A 71 3.42 -5.50 5.48
C LEU A 71 4.11 -5.73 6.83
N SER A 72 4.19 -6.99 7.26
CA SER A 72 4.91 -7.36 8.49
C SER A 72 6.38 -6.94 8.43
N PHE A 73 7.04 -7.21 7.30
CA PHE A 73 8.43 -6.79 7.08
C PHE A 73 8.58 -5.25 7.18
N PHE A 74 7.69 -4.48 6.57
CA PHE A 74 7.74 -3.02 6.62
C PHE A 74 7.47 -2.47 8.01
N ILE A 75 6.47 -3.02 8.71
CA ILE A 75 6.16 -2.64 10.09
C ILE A 75 7.36 -2.94 11.00
N ASP A 76 7.93 -4.14 10.92
CA ASP A 76 9.09 -4.55 11.72
C ASP A 76 10.33 -3.68 11.45
N ARG A 77 10.53 -3.28 10.20
CA ARG A 77 11.65 -2.43 9.80
C ARG A 77 11.54 -1.00 10.34
N VAL A 78 10.31 -0.48 10.44
CA VAL A 78 10.06 0.91 10.86
C VAL A 78 9.96 1.04 12.38
N VAL A 79 9.24 0.13 13.06
CA VAL A 79 8.98 0.24 14.51
C VAL A 79 9.71 -0.79 15.36
N GLY A 80 10.50 -1.66 14.71
CA GLY A 80 11.28 -2.71 15.38
C GLY A 80 10.48 -4.01 15.57
N ARG A 81 11.21 -5.13 15.56
CA ARG A 81 10.63 -6.48 15.67
C ARG A 81 10.20 -6.83 17.12
N ASN A 82 10.96 -6.39 18.09
CA ASN A 82 10.75 -6.72 19.52
C ASN A 82 9.95 -5.63 20.25
N ARG A 83 8.92 -5.07 19.60
CA ARG A 83 8.10 -4.00 20.17
C ARG A 83 7.13 -4.52 21.24
N ILE A 84 7.03 -3.81 22.36
CA ILE A 84 6.04 -4.08 23.40
C ILE A 84 4.66 -3.59 22.97
N PHE A 85 4.61 -2.45 22.24
CA PHE A 85 3.37 -1.86 21.75
C PHE A 85 3.29 -2.02 20.23
N LYS A 86 2.13 -2.52 19.77
CA LYS A 86 1.82 -2.60 18.35
C LYS A 86 1.42 -1.22 17.81
N PRO A 87 1.83 -0.84 16.59
CA PRO A 87 1.49 0.46 16.02
C PRO A 87 0.03 0.52 15.55
N GLU A 88 -0.51 1.74 15.49
CA GLU A 88 -1.66 2.05 14.67
C GLU A 88 -1.19 2.31 13.24
N VAL A 89 -1.88 1.76 12.25
CA VAL A 89 -1.48 1.83 10.84
C VAL A 89 -2.64 2.34 10.00
N MET A 90 -2.38 3.38 9.20
CA MET A 90 -3.30 3.85 8.17
C MET A 90 -2.79 3.41 6.80
N ILE A 91 -3.65 2.78 6.00
CA ILE A 91 -3.32 2.33 4.65
C ILE A 91 -4.19 3.04 3.61
N CYS A 92 -3.56 3.52 2.55
CA CYS A 92 -4.26 4.07 1.39
C CYS A 92 -4.83 2.93 0.55
N VAL A 93 -6.06 3.12 0.08
CA VAL A 93 -6.75 2.22 -0.85
C VAL A 93 -7.38 3.03 -1.97
N PRO A 94 -7.49 2.49 -3.20
CA PRO A 94 -8.22 3.14 -4.27
C PRO A 94 -9.69 3.41 -3.88
N SER A 95 -10.27 4.52 -4.36
CA SER A 95 -11.66 4.87 -4.05
C SER A 95 -12.67 3.85 -4.57
N GLY A 96 -12.33 3.19 -5.71
CA GLY A 96 -13.19 2.21 -6.37
C GLY A 96 -13.12 0.79 -5.80
N VAL A 97 -12.43 0.53 -4.69
CA VAL A 97 -12.31 -0.82 -4.11
C VAL A 97 -13.63 -1.30 -3.51
N THR A 98 -13.90 -2.59 -3.67
CA THR A 98 -15.06 -3.26 -3.09
C THR A 98 -14.94 -3.40 -1.56
N GLN A 99 -16.04 -3.68 -0.88
CA GLN A 99 -16.04 -3.94 0.57
C GLN A 99 -15.16 -5.16 0.93
N VAL A 100 -15.13 -6.18 0.05
CA VAL A 100 -14.29 -7.36 0.25
C VAL A 100 -12.80 -7.01 0.17
N GLU A 101 -12.40 -6.19 -0.81
CA GLU A 101 -11.02 -5.72 -0.96
C GLU A 101 -10.62 -4.82 0.22
N ARG A 102 -11.49 -3.90 0.67
CA ARG A 102 -11.28 -3.09 1.89
C ARG A 102 -11.04 -3.98 3.10
N ARG A 103 -11.87 -4.99 3.29
CA ARG A 103 -11.74 -5.94 4.40
C ARG A 103 -10.42 -6.72 4.33
N ALA A 104 -10.03 -7.19 3.14
CA ALA A 104 -8.77 -7.89 2.95
C ALA A 104 -7.55 -7.05 3.34
N VAL A 105 -7.55 -5.74 3.01
CA VAL A 105 -6.46 -4.82 3.40
C VAL A 105 -6.42 -4.63 4.92
N LEU A 106 -7.57 -4.44 5.58
CA LEU A 106 -7.64 -4.32 7.05
C LEU A 106 -7.13 -5.59 7.73
N ASP A 107 -7.62 -6.75 7.31
CA ASP A 107 -7.24 -8.04 7.91
C ASP A 107 -5.76 -8.34 7.69
N ALA A 108 -5.20 -8.09 6.49
CA ALA A 108 -3.77 -8.23 6.21
C ALA A 108 -2.92 -7.31 7.09
N THR A 109 -3.37 -6.08 7.33
CA THR A 109 -2.65 -5.10 8.15
C THR A 109 -2.63 -5.50 9.63
N LEU A 110 -3.77 -5.95 10.16
CA LEU A 110 -3.88 -6.43 11.54
C LEU A 110 -3.03 -7.71 11.75
N SER A 111 -3.10 -8.66 10.80
CA SER A 111 -2.29 -9.90 10.83
C SER A 111 -0.79 -9.60 10.73
N ALA A 112 -0.41 -8.57 9.97
CA ALA A 112 0.98 -8.10 9.86
C ALA A 112 1.53 -7.46 11.14
N GLY A 113 0.71 -7.27 12.18
CA GLY A 113 1.15 -6.83 13.50
C GLY A 113 0.74 -5.41 13.88
N ALA A 114 -0.20 -4.79 13.18
CA ALA A 114 -0.84 -3.56 13.63
C ALA A 114 -1.76 -3.82 14.82
N ASN A 115 -1.89 -2.85 15.72
CA ASN A 115 -2.88 -2.86 16.80
C ASN A 115 -4.25 -2.43 16.27
N VAL A 116 -4.26 -1.37 15.47
CA VAL A 116 -5.44 -0.84 14.79
C VAL A 116 -5.06 -0.53 13.35
N ALA A 117 -5.96 -0.82 12.42
CA ALA A 117 -5.82 -0.50 11.01
C ALA A 117 -6.93 0.45 10.56
N TYR A 118 -6.53 1.52 9.88
CA TYR A 118 -7.42 2.51 9.28
C TYR A 118 -7.23 2.52 7.77
N LEU A 119 -8.28 2.84 7.03
CA LEU A 119 -8.20 3.06 5.58
C LEU A 119 -8.46 4.52 5.24
N ILE A 120 -7.71 5.02 4.27
CA ILE A 120 -7.93 6.32 3.64
C ILE A 120 -7.94 6.13 2.11
N GLU A 121 -8.80 6.86 1.41
CA GLU A 121 -8.82 6.83 -0.05
C GLU A 121 -7.59 7.52 -0.63
N GLU A 122 -6.95 6.90 -1.64
CA GLU A 122 -5.71 7.40 -2.25
C GLU A 122 -5.82 8.87 -2.72
N PRO A 123 -6.87 9.30 -3.44
CA PRO A 123 -6.97 10.68 -3.87
C PRO A 123 -7.16 11.67 -2.70
N LEU A 124 -7.80 11.24 -1.61
CA LEU A 124 -7.91 12.07 -0.41
C LEU A 124 -6.55 12.24 0.27
N ALA A 125 -5.79 11.16 0.40
CA ALA A 125 -4.44 11.19 0.94
C ALA A 125 -3.50 12.05 0.07
N ALA A 126 -3.60 11.94 -1.26
CA ALA A 126 -2.86 12.75 -2.21
C ALA A 126 -3.17 14.26 -2.07
N ALA A 127 -4.45 14.61 -1.92
CA ALA A 127 -4.89 15.98 -1.71
C ALA A 127 -4.35 16.57 -0.39
N ILE A 128 -4.35 15.79 0.69
CA ILE A 128 -3.75 16.18 1.97
C ILE A 128 -2.25 16.42 1.80
N GLY A 129 -1.55 15.50 1.14
CA GLY A 129 -0.11 15.63 0.86
C GLY A 129 0.24 16.84 0.00
N ALA A 130 -0.60 17.16 -0.98
CA ALA A 130 -0.48 18.35 -1.83
C ALA A 130 -0.90 19.65 -1.12
N LYS A 131 -1.37 19.58 0.14
CA LYS A 131 -1.85 20.72 0.95
C LYS A 131 -3.02 21.45 0.29
N ILE A 132 -3.87 20.75 -0.43
CA ILE A 132 -5.09 21.30 -1.00
C ILE A 132 -6.07 21.60 0.14
N PRO A 133 -6.79 22.75 0.12
CA PRO A 133 -7.71 23.13 1.19
C PRO A 133 -9.00 22.28 1.12
N ILE A 134 -8.89 20.99 1.40
CA ILE A 134 -9.99 20.00 1.26
C ILE A 134 -11.21 20.29 2.14
N ALA A 135 -11.04 21.03 3.22
CA ALA A 135 -12.15 21.41 4.12
C ALA A 135 -13.07 22.48 3.52
N ALA A 136 -12.65 23.18 2.47
CA ALA A 136 -13.46 24.19 1.80
C ALA A 136 -14.65 23.53 1.06
N ALA A 137 -15.73 24.32 0.89
CA ALA A 137 -16.89 23.89 0.12
C ALA A 137 -16.67 23.91 -1.40
N SER A 138 -15.52 24.42 -1.87
CA SER A 138 -15.11 24.37 -3.27
C SER A 138 -14.67 22.96 -3.65
N GLY A 139 -15.02 22.52 -4.87
CA GLY A 139 -14.54 21.24 -5.43
C GLY A 139 -13.10 21.36 -5.90
N HIS A 140 -12.23 20.46 -5.42
CA HIS A 140 -10.85 20.32 -5.87
C HIS A 140 -10.66 18.98 -6.55
N MET A 141 -10.11 18.99 -7.77
CA MET A 141 -9.87 17.77 -8.51
C MET A 141 -8.44 17.28 -8.32
N ILE A 142 -8.30 16.00 -8.01
CA ILE A 142 -7.04 15.27 -8.00
C ILE A 142 -7.09 14.22 -9.11
N VAL A 143 -5.97 14.10 -9.85
CA VAL A 143 -5.71 12.98 -10.76
C VAL A 143 -4.45 12.29 -10.28
N ASP A 144 -4.60 11.06 -9.84
CA ASP A 144 -3.50 10.20 -9.38
C ASP A 144 -3.22 9.13 -10.44
N VAL A 145 -2.00 9.13 -10.98
CA VAL A 145 -1.53 8.16 -11.98
C VAL A 145 -0.51 7.26 -11.30
N GLY A 146 -0.96 6.09 -10.87
CA GLY A 146 -0.14 5.10 -10.19
C GLY A 146 0.57 4.12 -11.12
N GLY A 147 1.14 3.07 -10.55
CA GLY A 147 1.81 1.99 -11.27
C GLY A 147 0.88 0.84 -11.69
N GLY A 148 -0.40 0.86 -11.32
CA GLY A 148 -1.39 -0.17 -11.65
C GLY A 148 -2.79 0.37 -11.89
N SER A 149 -3.08 1.60 -11.47
CA SER A 149 -4.37 2.25 -11.63
C SER A 149 -4.19 3.76 -11.80
N THR A 150 -5.18 4.39 -12.41
CA THR A 150 -5.33 5.85 -12.49
C THR A 150 -6.67 6.22 -11.88
N GLU A 151 -6.67 7.20 -10.98
CA GLU A 151 -7.87 7.72 -10.34
C GLU A 151 -8.01 9.22 -10.55
N ALA A 152 -9.22 9.66 -10.84
CA ALA A 152 -9.61 11.06 -10.81
C ALA A 152 -10.71 11.22 -9.77
N ALA A 153 -10.56 12.16 -8.84
CA ALA A 153 -11.53 12.42 -7.79
C ALA A 153 -11.73 13.91 -7.57
N VAL A 154 -12.95 14.29 -7.25
CA VAL A 154 -13.30 15.62 -6.76
C VAL A 154 -13.50 15.55 -5.25
N ILE A 155 -12.80 16.42 -4.54
CA ILE A 155 -12.79 16.49 -3.09
C ILE A 155 -13.40 17.81 -2.66
N SER A 156 -14.31 17.77 -1.69
CA SER A 156 -14.94 18.94 -1.07
C SER A 156 -15.36 18.56 0.35
N LEU A 157 -15.33 19.52 1.27
CA LEU A 157 -15.76 19.35 2.67
C LEU A 157 -15.12 18.14 3.36
N GLY A 158 -13.84 17.88 3.07
CA GLY A 158 -13.03 16.82 3.70
C GLY A 158 -13.27 15.42 3.17
N GLY A 159 -14.05 15.24 2.08
CA GLY A 159 -14.37 13.93 1.52
C GLY A 159 -14.32 13.88 0.01
N VAL A 160 -14.27 12.66 -0.53
CA VAL A 160 -14.41 12.39 -1.97
C VAL A 160 -15.90 12.47 -2.34
N VAL A 161 -16.24 13.42 -3.22
CA VAL A 161 -17.63 13.65 -3.67
C VAL A 161 -17.97 12.78 -4.88
N VAL A 162 -17.04 12.69 -5.81
CA VAL A 162 -17.15 11.86 -7.01
C VAL A 162 -15.77 11.36 -7.41
N HIS A 163 -15.70 10.14 -7.88
CA HIS A 163 -14.46 9.56 -8.40
C HIS A 163 -14.70 8.70 -9.64
N LYS A 164 -13.64 8.53 -10.40
CA LYS A 164 -13.55 7.59 -11.50
C LYS A 164 -12.19 6.91 -11.44
N SER A 165 -12.19 5.59 -11.46
CA SER A 165 -10.99 4.78 -11.46
C SER A 165 -10.89 3.97 -12.75
N ALA A 166 -9.67 3.83 -13.26
CA ALA A 166 -9.34 2.99 -14.41
C ALA A 166 -8.13 2.12 -14.06
N ARG A 167 -8.17 0.85 -14.46
CA ARG A 167 -7.04 -0.10 -14.32
C ARG A 167 -6.06 0.08 -15.48
N VAL A 168 -5.66 1.32 -15.68
CA VAL A 168 -4.66 1.77 -16.64
C VAL A 168 -3.68 2.65 -15.88
N ALA A 169 -2.40 2.44 -16.08
CA ALA A 169 -1.33 3.09 -15.33
C ALA A 169 -0.28 3.71 -16.26
N GLY A 170 0.60 4.53 -15.66
CA GLY A 170 1.73 5.14 -16.34
C GLY A 170 2.86 4.15 -16.70
#